data_28e6292559b7d147f8d296b49ab9d6d4
#
_entry.id   28e6292559b7d147f8d296b49ab9d6d4
#
_cell.length_a   1.000
_cell.length_b   1.000
_cell.length_c   1.000
_cell.angle_alpha   90.00
_cell.angle_beta   90.00
_cell.angle_gamma   90.00
#
_symmetry.space_group_name_H-M   'P 1'
#
loop_
_entity.id
_entity.type
_entity.pdbx_description
1 polymer ?
#
loop_
_entity_poly.entity_id
_entity_poly.type
_entity_poly.pdbx_seq_one_letter_code
_entity_poly.pdbx_strand_id
1 'polypeptide(L)'
;MKIASFNAQRFGLTKVSDPAVLTSLVKTVSRYDIIVILEVVDVTGDSVRVLVEELNRVNTTHHYAQQLSTRLGRSRYKEQFLFLYRDDVVDCYQYEDDQVDDVDAFTREPYILYFKPHNTVLRDIVLIPVRTAPNDSKKELDELYDVFLVVKEKWKTDNVMILGDFRADGWYLSSKEREEIRIRSDKNFHWLIGDNVDTMAKTSDHHAYDRIVVYGEDMLAAIVPNSAKPFNFHKEFQMTEEMALRVSDHYPVEVELVSAIPCWVKKSNNGCAVVDTQQGSSRTVTESAQVDMFNLQKENLLLEKEKLQLIICILKQKLVKYQMEK
;
A
#
# COMPACT_ATOMS: atom_id res chain seq x y z
N MET A 1 -4.94 -0.94 -11.03
CA MET A 1 -4.42 -1.61 -9.81
C MET A 1 -5.15 -1.05 -8.60
N LYS A 2 -5.63 -1.92 -7.70
CA LYS A 2 -6.38 -1.52 -6.50
C LYS A 2 -5.53 -1.60 -5.25
N ILE A 3 -5.50 -0.51 -4.48
CA ILE A 3 -4.79 -0.40 -3.21
C ILE A 3 -5.80 -0.11 -2.10
N ALA A 4 -5.59 -0.68 -0.92
CA ALA A 4 -6.45 -0.45 0.24
C ALA A 4 -5.68 -0.39 1.56
N SER A 5 -6.32 0.23 2.55
CA SER A 5 -5.96 0.14 3.96
C SER A 5 -7.16 -0.35 4.74
N PHE A 6 -6.95 -1.25 5.69
CA PHE A 6 -8.00 -1.85 6.50
C PHE A 6 -7.58 -1.98 7.96
N ASN A 7 -8.19 -1.21 8.84
CA ASN A 7 -8.12 -1.48 10.26
C ASN A 7 -9.01 -2.70 10.57
N ALA A 8 -8.40 -3.87 10.76
CA ALA A 8 -9.10 -5.12 11.01
C ALA A 8 -9.44 -5.34 12.50
N GLN A 9 -9.38 -4.30 13.31
CA GLN A 9 -9.74 -4.28 14.72
C GLN A 9 -9.22 -5.48 15.51
N ARG A 10 -8.00 -5.35 16.07
CA ARG A 10 -7.35 -6.40 16.88
C ARG A 10 -7.23 -7.73 16.12
N PHE A 11 -6.72 -7.68 14.90
CA PHE A 11 -6.50 -8.88 14.10
C PHE A 11 -5.57 -9.86 14.80
N GLY A 12 -6.06 -11.05 15.08
CA GLY A 12 -5.34 -12.10 15.79
C GLY A 12 -6.03 -13.47 15.66
N LEU A 13 -5.56 -14.45 16.43
CA LEU A 13 -6.05 -15.83 16.36
C LEU A 13 -7.55 -15.97 16.56
N THR A 14 -8.17 -15.19 17.45
CA THR A 14 -9.62 -15.23 17.69
C THR A 14 -10.41 -14.96 16.40
N LYS A 15 -9.95 -14.03 15.57
CA LYS A 15 -10.63 -13.70 14.30
C LYS A 15 -10.47 -14.79 13.26
N VAL A 16 -9.28 -15.31 13.06
CA VAL A 16 -9.03 -16.33 12.03
C VAL A 16 -9.53 -17.71 12.45
N SER A 17 -9.77 -17.95 13.74
CA SER A 17 -10.39 -19.18 14.24
C SER A 17 -11.90 -19.24 14.00
N ASP A 18 -12.53 -18.12 13.67
CA ASP A 18 -13.92 -18.05 13.26
C ASP A 18 -14.03 -18.19 11.73
N PRO A 19 -14.59 -19.31 11.22
CA PRO A 19 -14.62 -19.56 9.78
C PRO A 19 -15.37 -18.50 8.97
N ALA A 20 -16.44 -17.90 9.55
CA ALA A 20 -17.20 -16.86 8.88
C ALA A 20 -16.43 -15.54 8.80
N VAL A 21 -15.69 -15.19 9.86
CA VAL A 21 -14.81 -14.02 9.88
C VAL A 21 -13.64 -14.21 8.92
N LEU A 22 -12.97 -15.36 8.97
CA LEU A 22 -11.87 -15.68 8.06
C LEU A 22 -12.29 -15.62 6.58
N THR A 23 -13.44 -16.22 6.25
CA THR A 23 -14.00 -16.18 4.89
C THR A 23 -14.26 -14.72 4.44
N SER A 24 -14.77 -13.88 5.32
CA SER A 24 -15.04 -12.47 5.03
C SER A 24 -13.77 -11.67 4.84
N LEU A 25 -12.75 -11.91 5.66
CA LEU A 25 -11.41 -11.31 5.53
C LEU A 25 -10.77 -11.70 4.20
N VAL A 26 -10.79 -12.99 3.85
CA VAL A 26 -10.23 -13.50 2.59
C VAL A 26 -10.95 -12.89 1.39
N LYS A 27 -12.29 -12.84 1.39
CA LYS A 27 -13.07 -12.18 0.33
C LYS A 27 -12.73 -10.69 0.21
N THR A 28 -12.53 -10.00 1.32
CA THR A 28 -12.18 -8.58 1.35
C THR A 28 -10.78 -8.37 0.77
N VAL A 29 -9.77 -9.09 1.26
CA VAL A 29 -8.38 -8.99 0.80
C VAL A 29 -8.23 -9.35 -0.68
N SER A 30 -8.95 -10.37 -1.15
CA SER A 30 -8.92 -10.83 -2.54
C SER A 30 -9.35 -9.78 -3.57
N ARG A 31 -9.91 -8.64 -3.15
CA ARG A 31 -10.28 -7.52 -4.02
C ARG A 31 -9.10 -6.68 -4.46
N TYR A 32 -7.96 -6.74 -3.75
CA TYR A 32 -6.88 -5.78 -3.84
C TYR A 32 -5.59 -6.37 -4.38
N ASP A 33 -4.87 -5.56 -5.11
CA ASP A 33 -3.51 -5.89 -5.54
C ASP A 33 -2.48 -5.61 -4.43
N ILE A 34 -2.74 -4.58 -3.62
CA ILE A 34 -2.00 -4.27 -2.39
C ILE A 34 -3.02 -3.88 -1.31
N ILE A 35 -2.90 -4.45 -0.12
CA ILE A 35 -3.64 -4.01 1.07
C ILE A 35 -2.73 -3.98 2.28
N VAL A 36 -2.85 -2.93 3.10
CA VAL A 36 -2.25 -2.89 4.44
C VAL A 36 -3.32 -3.15 5.48
N ILE A 37 -3.10 -4.15 6.32
CA ILE A 37 -3.95 -4.48 7.47
C ILE A 37 -3.30 -3.86 8.72
N LEU A 38 -4.11 -3.11 9.47
CA LEU A 38 -3.73 -2.45 10.72
C LEU A 38 -4.27 -3.23 11.91
N GLU A 39 -3.70 -2.94 13.09
CA GLU A 39 -4.04 -3.61 14.36
C GLU A 39 -3.78 -5.12 14.37
N VAL A 40 -2.69 -5.58 13.75
CA VAL A 40 -2.26 -6.96 13.91
C VAL A 40 -1.65 -7.14 15.29
N VAL A 41 -2.31 -7.89 16.16
CA VAL A 41 -1.96 -8.02 17.59
C VAL A 41 -1.39 -9.40 17.97
N ASP A 42 -1.34 -10.32 17.03
CA ASP A 42 -0.85 -11.69 17.24
C ASP A 42 0.66 -11.70 17.52
N VAL A 43 1.04 -12.33 18.63
CA VAL A 43 2.44 -12.46 19.06
C VAL A 43 3.18 -13.56 18.30
N THR A 44 2.45 -14.62 17.93
CA THR A 44 3.04 -15.84 17.34
C THR A 44 3.18 -15.73 15.82
N GLY A 45 2.39 -14.87 15.16
CA GLY A 45 2.28 -14.78 13.71
C GLY A 45 1.37 -15.86 13.10
N ASP A 46 0.75 -16.72 13.90
CA ASP A 46 -0.12 -17.78 13.41
C ASP A 46 -1.37 -17.26 12.70
N SER A 47 -1.94 -16.16 13.19
CA SER A 47 -3.10 -15.54 12.54
C SER A 47 -2.78 -15.03 11.13
N VAL A 48 -1.60 -14.46 10.95
CA VAL A 48 -1.10 -14.00 9.64
C VAL A 48 -0.89 -15.20 8.71
N ARG A 49 -0.24 -16.26 9.22
CA ARG A 49 -0.03 -17.49 8.46
C ARG A 49 -1.34 -18.11 8.00
N VAL A 50 -2.32 -18.27 8.89
CA VAL A 50 -3.66 -18.81 8.57
C VAL A 50 -4.35 -17.97 7.49
N LEU A 51 -4.31 -16.65 7.61
CA LEU A 51 -4.92 -15.75 6.61
C LEU A 51 -4.26 -15.91 5.24
N VAL A 52 -2.92 -15.91 5.18
CA VAL A 52 -2.17 -16.01 3.93
C VAL A 52 -2.32 -17.38 3.27
N GLU A 53 -2.28 -18.47 4.04
CA GLU A 53 -2.52 -19.82 3.54
C GLU A 53 -3.92 -19.94 2.92
N GLU A 54 -4.96 -19.47 3.62
CA GLU A 54 -6.33 -19.50 3.12
C GLU A 54 -6.53 -18.59 1.90
N LEU A 55 -5.94 -17.39 1.92
CA LEU A 55 -5.97 -16.46 0.81
C LEU A 55 -5.36 -17.08 -0.46
N ASN A 56 -4.20 -17.71 -0.36
CA ASN A 56 -3.51 -18.37 -1.47
C ASN A 56 -4.18 -19.69 -1.88
N ARG A 57 -4.91 -20.35 -0.96
CA ARG A 57 -5.68 -21.54 -1.27
C ARG A 57 -6.87 -21.22 -2.20
N VAL A 58 -7.56 -20.07 -1.97
CA VAL A 58 -8.75 -19.72 -2.75
C VAL A 58 -8.42 -18.90 -4.01
N ASN A 59 -7.29 -18.20 -4.04
CA ASN A 59 -6.86 -17.42 -5.20
C ASN A 59 -5.95 -18.27 -6.08
N THR A 60 -6.48 -18.73 -7.22
CA THR A 60 -5.72 -19.57 -8.16
C THR A 60 -5.05 -18.79 -9.29
N THR A 61 -5.39 -17.51 -9.47
CA THR A 61 -4.87 -16.63 -10.52
C THR A 61 -3.72 -15.75 -10.08
N HIS A 62 -3.67 -15.44 -8.80
CA HIS A 62 -2.65 -14.57 -8.21
C HIS A 62 -2.12 -15.20 -6.92
N HIS A 63 -0.84 -15.04 -6.67
CA HIS A 63 -0.21 -15.38 -5.39
C HIS A 63 -0.04 -14.13 -4.55
N TYR A 64 -0.37 -14.22 -3.27
CA TYR A 64 -0.17 -13.14 -2.30
C TYR A 64 1.08 -13.39 -1.48
N ALA A 65 1.99 -12.43 -1.55
CA ALA A 65 3.13 -12.32 -0.65
C ALA A 65 2.79 -11.38 0.53
N GLN A 66 3.60 -11.43 1.58
CA GLN A 66 3.40 -10.63 2.78
C GLN A 66 4.65 -9.89 3.21
N GLN A 67 4.45 -8.73 3.84
CA GLN A 67 5.45 -8.01 4.63
C GLN A 67 4.84 -7.63 5.97
N LEU A 68 5.47 -8.00 7.05
CA LEU A 68 4.99 -7.77 8.41
C LEU A 68 6.02 -6.93 9.18
N SER A 69 5.57 -5.82 9.77
CA SER A 69 6.44 -4.98 10.58
C SER A 69 6.88 -5.68 11.87
N THR A 70 7.86 -5.11 12.55
CA THR A 70 8.11 -5.43 13.96
C THR A 70 6.91 -5.05 14.81
N ARG A 71 6.89 -5.48 16.07
CA ARG A 71 5.83 -5.15 17.03
C ARG A 71 6.02 -3.73 17.58
N LEU A 72 5.12 -2.83 17.23
CA LEU A 72 5.17 -1.38 17.48
C LEU A 72 4.25 -0.96 18.62
N GLY A 73 4.62 0.07 19.35
CA GLY A 73 3.84 0.66 20.46
C GLY A 73 4.66 0.93 21.71
N ARG A 74 4.35 2.00 22.45
CA ARG A 74 5.07 2.45 23.65
C ARG A 74 4.73 1.66 24.93
N SER A 75 3.63 0.89 24.90
CA SER A 75 3.18 0.12 26.07
C SER A 75 3.38 -1.40 25.88
N ARG A 76 2.85 -2.21 26.81
CA ARG A 76 2.79 -3.66 26.66
C ARG A 76 1.87 -4.09 25.50
N TYR A 77 0.91 -3.25 25.14
CA TYR A 77 0.08 -3.45 23.96
C TYR A 77 0.86 -3.07 22.71
N LYS A 78 1.08 -4.03 21.84
CA LYS A 78 1.86 -3.89 20.61
C LYS A 78 1.01 -4.30 19.43
N GLU A 79 1.20 -3.60 18.31
CA GLU A 79 0.55 -3.87 17.03
C GLU A 79 1.60 -3.99 15.92
N GLN A 80 1.18 -4.53 14.78
CA GLN A 80 2.00 -4.62 13.58
C GLN A 80 1.19 -4.14 12.38
N PHE A 81 1.90 -3.66 11.36
CA PHE A 81 1.37 -3.44 10.02
C PHE A 81 1.63 -4.69 9.19
N LEU A 82 0.60 -5.18 8.50
CA LEU A 82 0.70 -6.32 7.59
C LEU A 82 0.33 -5.86 6.18
N PHE A 83 1.29 -5.87 5.26
CA PHE A 83 1.03 -5.73 3.84
C PHE A 83 0.83 -7.11 3.21
N LEU A 84 -0.23 -7.24 2.43
CA LEU A 84 -0.50 -8.35 1.53
C LEU A 84 -0.56 -7.81 0.11
N TYR A 85 0.17 -8.42 -0.82
CA TYR A 85 0.23 -7.94 -2.19
C TYR A 85 0.39 -9.10 -3.18
N ARG A 86 -0.13 -8.91 -4.40
CA ARG A 86 0.01 -9.84 -5.51
C ARG A 86 1.40 -9.71 -6.12
N ASP A 87 2.27 -10.68 -5.89
CA ASP A 87 3.67 -10.63 -6.31
C ASP A 87 3.89 -10.84 -7.82
N ASP A 88 2.85 -11.26 -8.52
CA ASP A 88 2.79 -11.29 -10.00
C ASP A 88 2.34 -9.93 -10.61
N VAL A 89 1.87 -8.99 -9.80
CA VAL A 89 1.36 -7.67 -10.23
C VAL A 89 2.29 -6.54 -9.83
N VAL A 90 3.05 -6.71 -8.73
CA VAL A 90 3.89 -5.66 -8.15
C VAL A 90 5.11 -6.24 -7.45
N ASP A 91 6.28 -5.62 -7.65
CA ASP A 91 7.47 -5.89 -6.84
C ASP A 91 7.46 -5.03 -5.57
N CYS A 92 7.90 -5.60 -4.45
CA CYS A 92 7.96 -4.92 -3.16
C CYS A 92 9.38 -4.83 -2.63
N TYR A 93 9.75 -3.65 -2.11
CA TYR A 93 11.05 -3.38 -1.50
C TYR A 93 10.83 -2.76 -0.12
N GLN A 94 11.46 -3.33 0.89
CA GLN A 94 11.38 -2.82 2.26
C GLN A 94 12.27 -1.59 2.44
N TYR A 95 11.79 -0.64 3.23
CA TYR A 95 12.62 0.40 3.80
C TYR A 95 13.43 -0.20 4.96
N GLU A 96 14.70 -0.47 4.73
CA GLU A 96 15.63 -0.74 5.83
C GLU A 96 16.11 0.61 6.36
N ASP A 97 15.54 1.03 7.48
CA ASP A 97 16.03 2.20 8.19
C ASP A 97 17.17 1.78 9.11
N ASP A 98 18.38 2.10 8.69
CA ASP A 98 19.50 2.24 9.61
C ASP A 98 19.38 3.62 10.26
N GLN A 99 18.55 3.73 11.31
CA GLN A 99 18.48 4.86 12.23
C GLN A 99 18.01 6.20 11.59
N VAL A 100 16.71 6.48 11.63
CA VAL A 100 16.29 7.85 11.87
C VAL A 100 16.50 8.07 13.37
N ASP A 101 17.66 8.59 13.71
CA ASP A 101 17.93 9.07 15.06
C ASP A 101 16.85 10.10 15.42
N ASP A 102 16.13 9.82 16.50
CA ASP A 102 15.51 10.80 17.35
C ASP A 102 14.18 11.43 16.91
N VAL A 103 13.19 10.64 16.46
CA VAL A 103 11.82 11.16 16.63
C VAL A 103 10.92 10.09 17.25
N ASP A 104 10.91 10.01 18.57
CA ASP A 104 9.85 9.36 19.37
C ASP A 104 8.51 10.15 19.22
N ALA A 105 8.19 10.50 17.95
CA ALA A 105 6.99 11.24 17.58
C ALA A 105 5.80 10.31 17.48
N PHE A 106 6.03 9.09 16.98
CA PHE A 106 4.98 8.11 16.74
C PHE A 106 4.85 7.12 17.88
N THR A 107 3.62 6.77 18.22
CA THR A 107 3.35 5.63 19.11
C THR A 107 3.62 4.31 18.35
N ARG A 108 3.38 4.33 17.03
CA ARG A 108 3.69 3.25 16.09
C ARG A 108 4.32 3.89 14.86
N GLU A 109 5.63 3.70 14.72
CA GLU A 109 6.35 4.19 13.56
C GLU A 109 5.75 3.58 12.28
N PRO A 110 5.57 4.38 11.21
CA PRO A 110 5.08 3.88 9.94
C PRO A 110 6.01 2.81 9.35
N TYR A 111 5.47 1.66 8.95
CA TYR A 111 6.20 0.61 8.25
C TYR A 111 6.14 0.84 6.75
N ILE A 112 7.11 1.57 6.21
CA ILE A 112 7.09 2.12 4.86
C ILE A 112 7.58 1.09 3.85
N LEU A 113 6.83 0.88 2.77
CA LEU A 113 7.22 0.01 1.67
C LEU A 113 7.20 0.76 0.33
N TYR A 114 8.18 0.43 -0.50
CA TYR A 114 8.32 0.91 -1.87
C TYR A 114 7.90 -0.20 -2.84
N PHE A 115 6.99 0.10 -3.75
CA PHE A 115 6.46 -0.83 -4.72
C PHE A 115 6.75 -0.39 -6.15
N LYS A 116 6.96 -1.36 -7.04
CA LYS A 116 7.04 -1.16 -8.49
C LYS A 116 5.91 -1.91 -9.17
N PRO A 117 4.80 -1.23 -9.52
CA PRO A 117 3.70 -1.83 -10.25
C PRO A 117 4.11 -2.22 -11.68
N HIS A 118 3.65 -3.38 -12.16
CA HIS A 118 4.01 -3.86 -13.50
C HIS A 118 3.16 -3.21 -14.60
N ASN A 119 1.93 -2.82 -14.31
CA ASN A 119 0.98 -2.35 -15.33
C ASN A 119 0.13 -1.15 -14.86
N THR A 120 0.78 -0.09 -14.41
CA THR A 120 0.14 1.20 -14.10
C THR A 120 0.86 2.34 -14.79
N VAL A 121 0.22 3.52 -14.83
CA VAL A 121 0.87 4.74 -15.34
C VAL A 121 2.02 5.20 -14.45
N LEU A 122 2.04 4.81 -13.18
CA LEU A 122 3.15 5.03 -12.26
C LEU A 122 4.18 3.91 -12.39
N ARG A 123 5.46 4.26 -12.36
CA ARG A 123 6.57 3.28 -12.36
C ARG A 123 6.89 2.78 -10.96
N ASP A 124 6.56 3.58 -9.96
CA ASP A 124 6.79 3.29 -8.55
C ASP A 124 5.73 3.97 -7.69
N ILE A 125 5.60 3.52 -6.45
CA ILE A 125 4.78 4.15 -5.41
C ILE A 125 5.32 3.77 -4.04
N VAL A 126 5.39 4.75 -3.14
CA VAL A 126 5.70 4.54 -1.73
C VAL A 126 4.41 4.57 -0.92
N LEU A 127 4.20 3.54 -0.11
CA LEU A 127 3.07 3.47 0.80
C LEU A 127 3.54 3.71 2.25
N ILE A 128 2.95 4.71 2.89
CA ILE A 128 3.18 5.07 4.29
C ILE A 128 1.92 4.74 5.08
N PRO A 129 1.87 3.59 5.77
CA PRO A 129 0.71 3.22 6.57
C PRO A 129 0.69 3.99 7.88
N VAL A 130 -0.50 4.37 8.32
CA VAL A 130 -0.71 5.17 9.52
C VAL A 130 -1.76 4.54 10.42
N ARG A 131 -1.49 4.52 11.72
CA ARG A 131 -2.45 4.30 12.78
C ARG A 131 -2.10 5.16 13.98
N THR A 132 -2.75 6.30 14.08
CA THR A 132 -2.45 7.27 15.14
C THR A 132 -2.92 6.79 16.51
N ALA A 133 -2.24 7.27 17.56
CA ALA A 133 -2.70 7.11 18.92
C ALA A 133 -3.82 8.13 19.23
N PRO A 134 -4.84 7.74 20.03
CA PRO A 134 -6.00 8.60 20.29
C PRO A 134 -5.67 10.01 20.80
N ASN A 135 -4.65 10.12 21.66
CA ASN A 135 -4.26 11.39 22.30
C ASN A 135 -3.19 12.18 21.54
N ASP A 136 -2.58 11.58 20.52
CA ASP A 136 -1.45 12.13 19.81
C ASP A 136 -1.74 12.32 18.30
N SER A 137 -2.99 12.14 17.86
CA SER A 137 -3.37 12.14 16.45
C SER A 137 -2.88 13.39 15.71
N LYS A 138 -3.05 14.58 16.27
CA LYS A 138 -2.57 15.83 15.65
C LYS A 138 -1.06 15.83 15.45
N LYS A 139 -0.30 15.48 16.50
CA LYS A 139 1.16 15.45 16.47
C LYS A 139 1.66 14.41 15.47
N GLU A 140 1.16 13.18 15.56
CA GLU A 140 1.58 12.09 14.68
C GLU A 140 1.26 12.37 13.21
N LEU A 141 0.10 12.98 12.90
CA LEU A 141 -0.26 13.38 11.54
C LEU A 141 0.60 14.53 11.02
N ASP A 142 0.99 15.48 11.85
CA ASP A 142 1.89 16.55 11.43
C ASP A 142 3.31 16.05 11.14
N GLU A 143 3.83 15.14 11.96
CA GLU A 143 5.15 14.51 11.78
C GLU A 143 5.25 13.66 10.50
N LEU A 144 4.13 13.21 9.92
CA LEU A 144 4.12 12.52 8.63
C LEU A 144 4.69 13.39 7.49
N TYR A 145 4.66 14.71 7.63
CA TYR A 145 5.30 15.60 6.67
C TYR A 145 6.82 15.41 6.64
N ASP A 146 7.45 15.26 7.80
CA ASP A 146 8.88 15.02 7.90
C ASP A 146 9.26 13.62 7.40
N VAL A 147 8.44 12.61 7.72
CA VAL A 147 8.57 11.26 7.16
C VAL A 147 8.49 11.29 5.63
N PHE A 148 7.54 12.04 5.08
CA PHE A 148 7.40 12.22 3.63
C PHE A 148 8.67 12.83 3.00
N LEU A 149 9.25 13.87 3.61
CA LEU A 149 10.47 14.48 3.09
C LEU A 149 11.65 13.51 3.05
N VAL A 150 11.83 12.70 4.10
CA VAL A 150 12.87 11.66 4.16
C VAL A 150 12.66 10.61 3.08
N VAL A 151 11.43 10.13 2.92
CA VAL A 151 11.04 9.12 1.92
C VAL A 151 11.29 9.63 0.50
N LYS A 152 10.84 10.86 0.22
CA LYS A 152 11.04 11.53 -1.07
C LYS A 152 12.52 11.65 -1.43
N GLU A 153 13.34 12.07 -0.48
CA GLU A 153 14.78 12.20 -0.68
C GLU A 153 15.46 10.84 -0.90
N LYS A 154 15.09 9.82 -0.12
CA LYS A 154 15.70 8.49 -0.20
C LYS A 154 15.44 7.80 -1.53
N TRP A 155 14.20 7.76 -1.98
CA TRP A 155 13.82 7.05 -3.22
C TRP A 155 13.74 7.93 -4.46
N LYS A 156 13.95 9.25 -4.31
CA LYS A 156 13.89 10.22 -5.42
C LYS A 156 12.58 10.12 -6.19
N THR A 157 11.47 9.93 -5.48
CA THR A 157 10.12 9.85 -6.05
C THR A 157 9.14 10.75 -5.32
N ASP A 158 8.22 11.33 -6.06
CA ASP A 158 7.07 12.09 -5.55
C ASP A 158 5.81 11.21 -5.44
N ASN A 159 5.88 9.95 -5.89
CA ASN A 159 4.75 9.03 -5.89
C ASN A 159 4.54 8.44 -4.49
N VAL A 160 4.00 9.24 -3.58
CA VAL A 160 3.79 8.87 -2.19
C VAL A 160 2.30 8.86 -1.85
N MET A 161 1.86 7.78 -1.21
CA MET A 161 0.51 7.62 -0.67
C MET A 161 0.60 7.32 0.83
N ILE A 162 -0.09 8.13 1.63
CA ILE A 162 -0.27 7.95 3.08
C ILE A 162 -1.68 7.41 3.28
N LEU A 163 -1.82 6.27 3.93
CA LEU A 163 -3.11 5.60 4.08
C LEU A 163 -3.23 4.91 5.45
N GLY A 164 -4.44 4.87 5.99
CA GLY A 164 -4.68 4.19 7.27
C GLY A 164 -5.75 4.82 8.12
N ASP A 165 -5.73 4.44 9.40
CA ASP A 165 -6.58 4.98 10.46
C ASP A 165 -5.93 6.25 11.06
N PHE A 166 -6.33 7.39 10.51
CA PHE A 166 -5.80 8.70 10.91
C PHE A 166 -6.45 9.24 12.17
N ARG A 167 -7.64 8.74 12.52
CA ARG A 167 -8.50 9.35 13.56
C ARG A 167 -8.67 10.86 13.37
N ALA A 168 -8.71 11.30 12.10
CA ALA A 168 -8.76 12.70 11.71
C ALA A 168 -10.18 13.27 11.76
N ASP A 169 -10.96 12.90 12.78
CA ASP A 169 -12.36 13.30 12.94
C ASP A 169 -12.83 13.15 14.39
N GLY A 170 -14.00 13.71 14.68
CA GLY A 170 -14.69 13.58 15.96
C GLY A 170 -13.91 14.13 17.15
N TRP A 171 -13.80 13.33 18.20
CA TRP A 171 -13.14 13.71 19.45
C TRP A 171 -11.61 13.71 19.37
N TYR A 172 -11.02 13.06 18.36
CA TYR A 172 -9.58 12.92 18.24
C TYR A 172 -8.91 14.11 17.56
N LEU A 173 -9.63 14.80 16.65
CA LEU A 173 -9.11 15.91 15.90
C LEU A 173 -10.24 16.83 15.43
N SER A 174 -10.31 18.03 15.97
CA SER A 174 -11.26 19.04 15.52
C SER A 174 -10.96 19.53 14.10
N SER A 175 -11.97 20.08 13.41
CA SER A 175 -11.79 20.62 12.06
C SER A 175 -10.70 21.70 12.01
N LYS A 176 -10.61 22.56 13.06
CA LYS A 176 -9.58 23.58 13.14
C LYS A 176 -8.18 22.96 13.26
N GLU A 177 -7.99 22.00 14.13
CA GLU A 177 -6.71 21.34 14.32
C GLU A 177 -6.27 20.59 13.07
N ARG A 178 -7.23 19.98 12.34
CA ARG A 178 -6.96 19.30 11.09
C ARG A 178 -6.38 20.21 10.01
N GLU A 179 -6.88 21.44 9.90
CA GLU A 179 -6.36 22.42 8.94
C GLU A 179 -4.96 22.96 9.32
N GLU A 180 -4.52 22.76 10.57
CA GLU A 180 -3.18 23.17 11.05
C GLU A 180 -2.08 22.15 10.72
N ILE A 181 -2.43 20.87 10.43
CA ILE A 181 -1.45 19.85 10.09
C ILE A 181 -0.85 20.07 8.70
N ARG A 182 0.47 19.90 8.55
CA ARG A 182 1.21 20.21 7.32
C ARG A 182 0.77 19.39 6.11
N ILE A 183 0.47 18.08 6.28
CA ILE A 183 -0.06 17.24 5.20
C ILE A 183 -1.51 17.62 4.80
N ARG A 184 -2.15 18.57 5.50
CA ARG A 184 -3.47 19.11 5.13
C ARG A 184 -3.33 20.53 4.59
N SER A 185 -2.49 21.36 5.19
CA SER A 185 -2.31 22.78 4.81
C SER A 185 -1.45 22.96 3.55
N ASP A 186 -0.55 22.02 3.24
CA ASP A 186 0.20 22.00 1.98
C ASP A 186 -0.71 21.51 0.85
N LYS A 187 -0.92 22.37 -0.15
CA LYS A 187 -1.83 22.14 -1.29
C LYS A 187 -1.40 21.01 -2.22
N ASN A 188 -0.16 20.53 -2.12
CA ASN A 188 0.31 19.40 -2.89
C ASN A 188 -0.16 18.05 -2.34
N PHE A 189 -0.71 18.02 -1.11
CA PHE A 189 -1.33 16.81 -0.55
C PHE A 189 -2.83 16.79 -0.85
N HIS A 190 -3.29 15.74 -1.49
CA HIS A 190 -4.68 15.54 -1.89
C HIS A 190 -5.32 14.48 -1.02
N TRP A 191 -6.30 14.87 -0.22
CA TRP A 191 -7.08 13.99 0.65
C TRP A 191 -8.22 13.37 -0.16
N LEU A 192 -8.08 12.09 -0.53
CA LEU A 192 -9.01 11.41 -1.43
C LEU A 192 -10.29 10.94 -0.73
N ILE A 193 -10.25 10.70 0.58
CA ILE A 193 -11.42 10.39 1.40
C ILE A 193 -11.84 11.68 2.11
N GLY A 194 -13.03 12.18 1.78
CA GLY A 194 -13.55 13.46 2.31
C GLY A 194 -13.93 13.39 3.79
N ASP A 195 -14.07 14.55 4.43
CA ASP A 195 -14.36 14.65 5.86
C ASP A 195 -15.77 14.15 6.26
N ASN A 196 -16.69 14.09 5.29
CA ASN A 196 -18.07 13.62 5.50
C ASN A 196 -18.27 12.16 5.05
N VAL A 197 -17.19 11.44 4.75
CA VAL A 197 -17.27 10.05 4.32
C VAL A 197 -17.18 9.14 5.53
N ASP A 198 -18.24 8.39 5.79
CA ASP A 198 -18.27 7.42 6.88
C ASP A 198 -17.43 6.19 6.56
N THR A 199 -16.45 5.91 7.40
CA THR A 199 -15.55 4.75 7.28
C THR A 199 -15.79 3.69 8.34
N MET A 200 -16.85 3.85 9.18
CA MET A 200 -17.17 2.96 10.29
C MET A 200 -18.23 1.93 9.89
N ALA A 201 -18.05 0.69 10.35
CA ALA A 201 -19.01 -0.39 10.10
C ALA A 201 -20.18 -0.40 11.10
N LYS A 202 -20.03 0.29 12.21
CA LYS A 202 -21.07 0.42 13.21
C LYS A 202 -22.06 1.50 12.80
N THR A 203 -23.33 1.14 12.61
CA THR A 203 -24.37 2.03 12.08
C THR A 203 -24.74 3.22 13.00
N SER A 204 -24.35 3.19 14.27
CA SER A 204 -24.51 4.29 15.21
C SER A 204 -23.31 5.22 15.35
N ASP A 205 -22.23 4.94 14.61
CA ASP A 205 -20.97 5.65 14.69
C ASP A 205 -20.56 6.10 13.27
N HIS A 206 -20.51 7.40 13.04
CA HIS A 206 -20.30 7.98 11.71
C HIS A 206 -19.09 8.90 11.75
N HIS A 207 -17.92 8.35 11.38
CA HIS A 207 -16.67 9.09 11.37
C HIS A 207 -15.80 8.78 10.15
N ALA A 208 -15.10 9.80 9.68
CA ALA A 208 -14.09 9.68 8.62
C ALA A 208 -12.70 9.44 9.23
N TYR A 209 -12.51 8.33 9.94
CA TYR A 209 -11.23 8.01 10.58
C TYR A 209 -10.19 7.51 9.59
N ASP A 210 -10.61 6.67 8.64
CA ASP A 210 -9.71 6.05 7.68
C ASP A 210 -9.57 6.95 6.45
N ARG A 211 -8.32 7.20 6.04
CA ARG A 211 -7.99 8.16 4.99
C ARG A 211 -7.00 7.61 3.99
N ILE A 212 -7.02 8.20 2.80
CA ILE A 212 -6.00 8.05 1.76
C ILE A 212 -5.59 9.46 1.33
N VAL A 213 -4.29 9.77 1.42
CA VAL A 213 -3.70 11.04 1.03
C VAL A 213 -2.58 10.77 0.04
N VAL A 214 -2.55 11.49 -1.07
CA VAL A 214 -1.50 11.37 -2.10
C VAL A 214 -0.81 12.71 -2.30
N TYR A 215 0.47 12.66 -2.70
CA TYR A 215 1.26 13.86 -2.95
C TYR A 215 1.44 14.12 -4.44
N GLY A 216 1.21 15.36 -4.84
CA GLY A 216 1.51 15.89 -6.18
C GLY A 216 0.45 15.59 -7.24
N GLU A 217 0.48 16.39 -8.30
CA GLU A 217 -0.49 16.33 -9.41
C GLU A 217 -0.32 15.06 -10.24
N ASP A 218 0.90 14.55 -10.42
CA ASP A 218 1.14 13.32 -11.19
C ASP A 218 0.54 12.11 -10.48
N MET A 219 0.67 12.07 -9.16
CA MET A 219 0.05 11.03 -8.34
C MET A 219 -1.47 11.14 -8.37
N LEU A 220 -2.03 12.37 -8.27
CA LEU A 220 -3.47 12.61 -8.37
C LEU A 220 -4.00 12.20 -9.75
N ALA A 221 -3.29 12.52 -10.83
CA ALA A 221 -3.66 12.15 -12.20
C ALA A 221 -3.60 10.63 -12.45
N ALA A 222 -2.80 9.90 -11.66
CA ALA A 222 -2.74 8.45 -11.72
C ALA A 222 -3.89 7.75 -10.99
N ILE A 223 -4.72 8.47 -10.24
CA ILE A 223 -5.90 7.91 -9.58
C ILE A 223 -7.08 7.86 -10.55
N VAL A 224 -7.77 6.73 -10.59
CA VAL A 224 -9.04 6.62 -11.31
C VAL A 224 -10.08 7.53 -10.63
N PRO A 225 -10.71 8.46 -11.35
CA PRO A 225 -11.68 9.39 -10.76
C PRO A 225 -12.78 8.66 -9.97
N ASN A 226 -13.09 9.16 -8.78
CA ASN A 226 -14.12 8.62 -7.87
C ASN A 226 -13.88 7.17 -7.39
N SER A 227 -12.66 6.64 -7.54
CA SER A 227 -12.34 5.29 -7.06
C SER A 227 -12.02 5.24 -5.56
N ALA A 228 -11.59 6.37 -4.97
CA ALA A 228 -11.28 6.46 -3.54
C ALA A 228 -12.57 6.47 -2.72
N LYS A 229 -12.78 5.42 -1.91
CA LYS A 229 -14.01 5.24 -1.12
C LYS A 229 -13.84 4.16 -0.05
N PRO A 230 -14.70 4.12 0.98
CA PRO A 230 -14.80 2.95 1.84
C PRO A 230 -15.47 1.78 1.10
N PHE A 231 -15.00 0.57 1.37
CA PHE A 231 -15.62 -0.66 0.90
C PHE A 231 -16.55 -1.21 1.98
N ASN A 232 -17.85 -1.02 1.80
CA ASN A 232 -18.86 -1.51 2.72
C ASN A 232 -19.09 -3.02 2.54
N PHE A 233 -18.23 -3.83 3.19
CA PHE A 233 -18.32 -5.30 3.14
C PHE A 233 -19.59 -5.83 3.83
N HIS A 234 -20.16 -5.10 4.80
CA HIS A 234 -21.43 -5.43 5.44
C HIS A 234 -22.54 -5.54 4.40
N LYS A 235 -22.67 -4.49 3.55
CA LYS A 235 -23.66 -4.44 2.47
C LYS A 235 -23.30 -5.41 1.32
N GLU A 236 -22.04 -5.43 0.90
CA GLU A 236 -21.60 -6.24 -0.21
C GLU A 236 -21.77 -7.74 0.01
N PHE A 237 -21.49 -8.21 1.22
CA PHE A 237 -21.63 -9.63 1.58
C PHE A 237 -22.98 -9.95 2.27
N GLN A 238 -23.90 -8.99 2.30
CA GLN A 238 -25.25 -9.15 2.87
C GLN A 238 -25.20 -9.68 4.31
N MET A 239 -24.30 -9.14 5.12
CA MET A 239 -24.14 -9.52 6.52
C MET A 239 -25.15 -8.80 7.42
N THR A 240 -25.38 -9.34 8.62
CA THR A 240 -25.94 -8.56 9.73
C THR A 240 -24.87 -7.62 10.29
N GLU A 241 -25.27 -6.53 10.95
CA GLU A 241 -24.33 -5.63 11.63
C GLU A 241 -23.49 -6.39 12.66
N GLU A 242 -24.10 -7.28 13.44
CA GLU A 242 -23.41 -8.13 14.40
C GLU A 242 -22.27 -8.92 13.74
N MET A 243 -22.53 -9.54 12.58
CA MET A 243 -21.51 -10.29 11.85
C MET A 243 -20.42 -9.36 11.29
N ALA A 244 -20.80 -8.20 10.77
CA ALA A 244 -19.85 -7.21 10.26
C ALA A 244 -18.90 -6.73 11.38
N LEU A 245 -19.43 -6.45 12.58
CA LEU A 245 -18.62 -6.03 13.74
C LEU A 245 -17.70 -7.13 14.28
N ARG A 246 -17.98 -8.41 14.02
CA ARG A 246 -17.02 -9.49 14.30
C ARG A 246 -15.83 -9.44 13.37
N VAL A 247 -16.01 -8.94 12.13
CA VAL A 247 -14.89 -8.72 11.18
C VAL A 247 -14.12 -7.46 11.58
N SER A 248 -14.78 -6.31 11.63
CA SER A 248 -14.20 -5.04 12.09
C SER A 248 -15.30 -4.00 12.33
N ASP A 249 -15.01 -3.00 13.17
CA ASP A 249 -15.79 -1.77 13.30
C ASP A 249 -15.40 -0.70 12.26
N HIS A 250 -14.37 -0.93 11.45
CA HIS A 250 -13.96 -0.10 10.30
C HIS A 250 -14.29 -0.78 8.98
N TYR A 251 -14.54 0.04 7.94
CA TYR A 251 -14.48 -0.41 6.55
C TYR A 251 -13.07 -0.21 5.98
N PRO A 252 -12.61 -1.08 5.07
CA PRO A 252 -11.43 -0.76 4.25
C PRO A 252 -11.67 0.52 3.46
N VAL A 253 -10.66 1.38 3.35
CA VAL A 253 -10.63 2.46 2.36
C VAL A 253 -9.81 2.02 1.17
N GLU A 254 -10.36 2.16 -0.03
CA GLU A 254 -9.78 1.67 -1.27
C GLU A 254 -9.60 2.79 -2.30
N VAL A 255 -8.66 2.60 -3.21
CA VAL A 255 -8.42 3.48 -4.36
C VAL A 255 -7.91 2.67 -5.54
N GLU A 256 -8.16 3.13 -6.76
CA GLU A 256 -7.69 2.47 -7.97
C GLU A 256 -6.72 3.36 -8.75
N LEU A 257 -5.57 2.80 -9.14
CA LEU A 257 -4.61 3.43 -10.03
C LEU A 257 -4.92 3.10 -11.48
N VAL A 258 -4.76 4.10 -12.35
CA VAL A 258 -4.92 3.97 -13.80
C VAL A 258 -3.92 2.95 -14.34
N SER A 259 -4.42 2.00 -15.13
CA SER A 259 -3.58 1.03 -15.83
C SER A 259 -2.81 1.68 -16.98
N ALA A 260 -1.57 1.24 -17.22
CA ALA A 260 -0.84 1.63 -18.42
C ALA A 260 -1.58 1.11 -19.67
N ILE A 261 -1.84 1.99 -20.64
CA ILE A 261 -2.41 1.58 -21.91
C ILE A 261 -1.28 0.93 -22.72
N PRO A 262 -1.42 -0.33 -23.16
CA PRO A 262 -0.42 -0.96 -24.02
C PRO A 262 -0.15 -0.10 -25.27
N CYS A 263 1.10 0.08 -25.66
CA CYS A 263 1.49 0.95 -26.78
C CYS A 263 0.77 0.64 -28.12
N TRP A 264 0.34 -0.60 -28.31
CA TRP A 264 -0.39 -1.02 -29.52
C TRP A 264 -1.85 -0.50 -29.60
N VAL A 265 -2.45 -0.09 -28.47
CA VAL A 265 -3.80 0.51 -28.43
C VAL A 265 -3.81 1.99 -28.85
N LYS A 266 -2.66 2.67 -28.78
CA LYS A 266 -2.57 4.12 -29.13
C LYS A 266 -2.67 4.43 -30.63
N LYS A 267 -2.68 3.44 -31.53
CA LYS A 267 -2.72 3.66 -32.99
C LYS A 267 -4.14 3.69 -33.60
N SER A 268 -5.23 3.54 -32.85
CA SER A 268 -6.56 3.45 -33.43
C SER A 268 -7.43 4.72 -33.39
N ASN A 269 -6.90 5.87 -32.98
CA ASN A 269 -7.68 7.11 -32.88
C ASN A 269 -7.43 8.15 -33.99
N ASN A 270 -7.01 7.73 -35.19
CA ASN A 270 -7.11 8.59 -36.38
C ASN A 270 -7.60 7.81 -37.58
N GLY A 271 -8.86 8.04 -37.94
CA GLY A 271 -9.36 7.88 -39.31
C GLY A 271 -9.72 6.45 -39.74
N CYS A 272 -11.00 6.24 -39.86
CA CYS A 272 -11.58 5.22 -40.73
C CYS A 272 -10.93 5.26 -42.12
N ALA A 273 -10.16 4.25 -42.51
CA ALA A 273 -9.85 3.93 -43.86
C ALA A 273 -9.94 2.40 -44.03
N VAL A 274 -10.95 1.98 -44.71
CA VAL A 274 -11.07 0.63 -45.28
C VAL A 274 -9.89 0.43 -46.23
N VAL A 275 -9.06 -0.57 -46.01
CA VAL A 275 -8.09 -1.03 -46.99
C VAL A 275 -8.15 -2.54 -47.06
N ASP A 276 -8.37 -2.93 -48.33
CA ASP A 276 -8.42 -4.25 -48.87
C ASP A 276 -7.21 -5.14 -48.52
N THR A 277 -7.51 -6.43 -48.48
CA THR A 277 -6.56 -7.54 -48.42
C THR A 277 -5.56 -7.49 -49.59
N GLN A 278 -4.24 -7.44 -49.24
CA GLN A 278 -3.24 -8.22 -49.98
C GLN A 278 -1.90 -8.31 -49.21
N GLN A 279 -1.40 -9.53 -49.23
CA GLN A 279 -0.13 -10.09 -48.80
C GLN A 279 1.08 -9.16 -48.78
N GLY A 280 1.86 -9.23 -47.67
CA GLY A 280 3.28 -8.84 -47.71
C GLY A 280 3.90 -8.48 -46.39
N SER A 281 4.81 -9.32 -45.95
CA SER A 281 5.93 -9.08 -44.99
C SER A 281 5.65 -9.19 -43.50
N SER A 282 5.82 -10.39 -42.98
CA SER A 282 5.88 -10.78 -41.58
C SER A 282 7.31 -10.59 -40.93
N ARG A 283 8.17 -9.73 -41.48
CA ARG A 283 9.58 -9.62 -41.02
C ARG A 283 9.87 -8.46 -40.07
N THR A 284 9.07 -7.44 -40.01
CA THR A 284 9.37 -6.22 -39.20
C THR A 284 8.93 -6.29 -37.74
N VAL A 285 8.00 -7.17 -37.37
CA VAL A 285 7.50 -7.30 -36.00
C VAL A 285 8.45 -8.14 -35.12
N THR A 286 9.15 -9.09 -35.71
CA THR A 286 10.09 -9.97 -35.00
C THR A 286 11.41 -9.30 -34.62
N GLU A 287 11.91 -8.36 -35.44
CA GLU A 287 13.15 -7.64 -35.13
C GLU A 287 12.97 -6.62 -34.00
N SER A 288 11.86 -5.90 -33.98
CA SER A 288 11.57 -4.96 -32.86
C SER A 288 11.41 -5.69 -31.53
N ALA A 289 10.68 -6.81 -31.51
CA ALA A 289 10.49 -7.59 -30.29
C ALA A 289 11.80 -8.25 -29.81
N GLN A 290 12.70 -8.61 -30.69
CA GLN A 290 14.03 -9.13 -30.34
C GLN A 290 14.95 -8.05 -29.76
N VAL A 291 14.90 -6.82 -30.30
CA VAL A 291 15.66 -5.69 -29.79
C VAL A 291 15.15 -5.28 -28.38
N ASP A 292 13.84 -5.28 -28.18
CA ASP A 292 13.23 -4.96 -26.89
C ASP A 292 13.56 -6.02 -25.82
N MET A 293 13.55 -7.29 -26.20
CA MET A 293 13.95 -8.38 -25.31
C MET A 293 15.44 -8.36 -24.98
N PHE A 294 16.28 -8.00 -25.94
CA PHE A 294 17.74 -7.84 -25.72
C PHE A 294 18.04 -6.66 -24.79
N ASN A 295 17.34 -5.54 -24.94
CA ASN A 295 17.48 -4.37 -24.08
C ASN A 295 17.00 -4.68 -22.65
N LEU A 296 15.90 -5.40 -22.49
CA LEU A 296 15.40 -5.85 -21.18
C LEU A 296 16.39 -6.80 -20.49
N GLN A 297 17.00 -7.73 -21.23
CA GLN A 297 18.05 -8.61 -20.71
C GLN A 297 19.29 -7.82 -20.28
N LYS A 298 19.67 -6.80 -21.01
CA LYS A 298 20.82 -5.93 -20.70
C LYS A 298 20.56 -5.10 -19.44
N GLU A 299 19.36 -4.55 -19.28
CA GLU A 299 18.95 -3.84 -18.07
C GLU A 299 18.93 -4.75 -16.85
N ASN A 300 18.39 -5.97 -16.97
CA ASN A 300 18.40 -6.94 -15.89
C ASN A 300 19.81 -7.36 -15.49
N LEU A 301 20.71 -7.54 -16.45
CA LEU A 301 22.13 -7.84 -16.17
C LEU A 301 22.84 -6.69 -15.45
N LEU A 302 22.49 -5.45 -15.79
CA LEU A 302 23.04 -4.25 -15.14
C LEU A 302 22.56 -4.17 -13.68
N LEU A 303 21.28 -4.44 -13.44
CA LEU A 303 20.68 -4.46 -12.11
C LEU A 303 21.30 -5.56 -11.22
N GLU A 304 21.53 -6.74 -11.77
CA GLU A 304 22.22 -7.83 -11.04
C GLU A 304 23.67 -7.47 -10.70
N LYS A 305 24.36 -6.78 -11.60
CA LYS A 305 25.72 -6.30 -11.36
C LYS A 305 25.76 -5.26 -10.23
N GLU A 306 24.80 -4.34 -10.20
CA GLU A 306 24.68 -3.35 -9.13
C GLU A 306 24.35 -4.01 -7.77
N LYS A 307 23.43 -4.98 -7.74
CA LYS A 307 23.16 -5.79 -6.55
C LYS A 307 24.40 -6.50 -6.02
N LEU A 308 25.17 -7.12 -6.90
CA LEU A 308 26.43 -7.79 -6.54
C LEU A 308 27.46 -6.81 -5.98
N GLN A 309 27.59 -5.61 -6.54
CA GLN A 309 28.49 -4.58 -6.03
C GLN A 309 28.08 -4.10 -4.64
N LEU A 310 26.78 -3.95 -4.39
CA LEU A 310 26.25 -3.59 -3.08
C LEU A 310 26.56 -4.68 -2.03
N ILE A 311 26.32 -5.94 -2.37
CA ILE A 311 26.65 -7.08 -1.48
C ILE A 311 28.15 -7.11 -1.15
N ILE A 312 29.01 -6.89 -2.14
CA ILE A 312 30.48 -6.82 -1.94
C ILE A 312 30.83 -5.66 -1.00
N CYS A 313 30.19 -4.52 -1.13
CA CYS A 313 30.41 -3.36 -0.27
C CYS A 313 30.03 -3.67 1.18
N ILE A 314 28.85 -4.27 1.40
CA ILE A 314 28.38 -4.68 2.74
C ILE A 314 29.32 -5.71 3.37
N LEU A 315 29.77 -6.70 2.60
CA LEU A 315 30.69 -7.71 3.09
C LEU A 315 32.05 -7.11 3.48
N LYS A 316 32.54 -6.13 2.73
CA LYS A 316 33.77 -5.39 3.05
C LYS A 316 33.63 -4.59 4.35
N GLN A 317 32.50 -3.92 4.55
CA GLN A 317 32.22 -3.19 5.80
C GLN A 317 32.16 -4.12 7.01
N LYS A 318 31.46 -5.27 6.89
CA LYS A 318 31.42 -6.28 7.94
C LYS A 318 32.81 -6.85 8.28
N LEU A 319 33.65 -7.06 7.27
CA LEU A 319 35.02 -7.55 7.46
C LEU A 319 35.88 -6.54 8.20
N VAL A 320 35.78 -5.25 7.87
CA VAL A 320 36.49 -4.16 8.55
C VAL A 320 36.06 -4.07 10.02
N LYS A 321 34.73 -4.13 10.28
CA LYS A 321 34.20 -4.12 11.64
C LYS A 321 34.72 -5.30 12.47
N TYR A 322 34.73 -6.51 11.90
CA TYR A 322 35.27 -7.71 12.55
C TYR A 322 36.77 -7.63 12.85
N GLN A 323 37.55 -6.92 12.02
CA GLN A 323 38.99 -6.70 12.23
C GLN A 323 39.28 -5.63 13.30
N MET A 324 38.34 -4.70 13.56
CA MET A 324 38.48 -3.70 14.59
C MET A 324 38.04 -4.18 16.00
N GLU A 325 37.28 -5.25 16.06
CA GLU A 325 36.81 -5.89 17.32
C GLU A 325 37.77 -6.98 17.84
N LYS A 326 38.87 -7.26 17.15
CA LYS A 326 39.98 -8.12 17.56
C LYS A 326 41.22 -7.33 17.96
#